data_afa46cca757aab1480fc25a3c872f8c3
#
_entry.id   afa46cca757aab1480fc25a3c872f8c3
#
_cell.length_a   1.000
_cell.length_b   1.000
_cell.length_c   1.000
_cell.angle_alpha   90.00
_cell.angle_beta   90.00
_cell.angle_gamma   90.00
#
_symmetry.space_group_name_H-M   'P 1'
#
loop_
_entity.id
_entity.type
_entity.pdbx_description
1 polymer ?
#
loop_
_entity_poly.entity_id
_entity_poly.type
_entity_poly.pdbx_seq_one_letter_code
_entity_poly.pdbx_strand_id
1 'polypeptide(L)'
;MNNPKMPMFKFLILGLSFTSSLCMAQQALVDQAIKAMGGLSKLESIHTLQYKASMKQWEPEQSFEAGGEMKFASNSNFEVKRNFDEGLVQVDWVKNFVYPTTRTYTFSEVVRPNAGYIAGIESNTRVKQNKESDPPGHTMSSVRLAVAHREFARSSALLLIEMKRHPLRVQACADVLIDGVSYSALKYVLNDQRNDQVFTVIFDSTTKLPLRVRTLDYDNIHGDVTYDLVFREWGQWGGVILPSKMSYEFDGRLISDVDVKDYQLNPALSEANFSIPAKLLSSAAKPAVGMINFQWPIRRQIIGTLIDSDNNAFDMQAVSDLALTPLAPGVDHQSRGSANSLIVEMKDHLVVFDAPTTDWQSKRTIELIQTKYVGKPIKYLILTHHHMDHAGGFRAYAAIGATLVVGSSNVAHFKKMLNAPYTLNPDLQGGSLARTKIIEVKDVFKDSDGSREVSAWLLENTHAKGMLFGYVSDVQIGFVTDLWAPGRDQIKGKLNATQSQLAKAVEKAGLKPLLFAGGHGQTAPYSQISEAQ
;
A
#
# COMPACT_ATOMS: atom_id res chain seq x y z
N MET A 1 -44.60 -33.40 -49.91
CA MET A 1 -43.17 -33.48 -49.95
C MET A 1 -42.68 -33.24 -48.55
N ASN A 2 -42.04 -34.22 -47.95
CA ASN A 2 -41.78 -34.36 -46.50
C ASN A 2 -40.68 -33.47 -46.01
N ASN A 3 -40.95 -32.72 -44.93
CA ASN A 3 -39.98 -32.01 -44.13
C ASN A 3 -39.67 -32.86 -42.88
N PRO A 4 -38.43 -33.25 -42.59
CA PRO A 4 -38.13 -34.00 -41.38
C PRO A 4 -37.92 -33.04 -40.20
N LYS A 5 -38.68 -33.22 -39.13
CA LYS A 5 -38.55 -32.60 -37.84
C LYS A 5 -37.24 -33.08 -37.16
N MET A 6 -36.33 -32.15 -36.84
CA MET A 6 -35.18 -32.40 -35.97
C MET A 6 -35.62 -32.48 -34.50
N PRO A 7 -35.09 -33.40 -33.69
CA PRO A 7 -35.43 -33.49 -32.28
C PRO A 7 -34.54 -32.53 -31.46
N MET A 8 -35.13 -31.45 -31.01
CA MET A 8 -34.55 -30.54 -30.06
C MET A 8 -35.07 -30.90 -28.65
N PHE A 9 -34.39 -31.79 -27.94
CA PHE A 9 -34.63 -32.01 -26.49
C PHE A 9 -33.67 -33.08 -25.93
N LYS A 10 -32.38 -32.73 -25.75
CA LYS A 10 -31.47 -33.52 -24.84
C LYS A 10 -30.30 -32.76 -24.22
N PHE A 11 -30.12 -31.45 -24.50
CA PHE A 11 -28.96 -30.70 -23.96
C PHE A 11 -29.24 -29.90 -22.69
N LEU A 12 -30.50 -29.75 -22.25
CA LEU A 12 -30.85 -28.89 -21.11
C LEU A 12 -30.77 -29.59 -19.74
N ILE A 13 -30.75 -30.93 -19.69
CA ILE A 13 -30.79 -31.69 -18.42
C ILE A 13 -29.38 -31.95 -17.87
N LEU A 14 -28.33 -32.02 -18.71
CA LEU A 14 -26.95 -32.23 -18.22
C LEU A 14 -26.36 -30.99 -17.58
N GLY A 15 -26.71 -29.79 -18.00
CA GLY A 15 -26.20 -28.54 -17.43
C GLY A 15 -26.70 -28.24 -16.01
N LEU A 16 -27.94 -28.58 -15.71
CA LEU A 16 -28.56 -28.36 -14.39
C LEU A 16 -28.07 -29.35 -13.32
N SER A 17 -27.69 -30.57 -13.68
CA SER A 17 -27.16 -31.55 -12.73
C SER A 17 -25.71 -31.29 -12.34
N PHE A 18 -24.88 -30.73 -13.23
CA PHE A 18 -23.49 -30.35 -12.92
C PHE A 18 -23.43 -29.13 -12.00
N THR A 19 -24.25 -28.12 -12.20
CA THR A 19 -24.29 -26.91 -11.36
C THR A 19 -24.79 -27.20 -9.94
N SER A 20 -25.78 -28.09 -9.80
CA SER A 20 -26.28 -28.48 -8.46
C SER A 20 -25.25 -29.31 -7.66
N SER A 21 -24.52 -30.23 -8.30
CA SER A 21 -23.49 -31.04 -7.64
C SER A 21 -22.31 -30.21 -7.20
N LEU A 22 -21.89 -29.24 -8.00
CA LEU A 22 -20.78 -28.33 -7.67
C LEU A 22 -21.12 -27.42 -6.48
N CYS A 23 -22.32 -26.87 -6.46
CA CYS A 23 -22.84 -26.04 -5.36
C CYS A 23 -22.94 -26.85 -4.05
N MET A 24 -23.34 -28.13 -4.12
CA MET A 24 -23.38 -29.00 -2.93
C MET A 24 -21.99 -29.31 -2.38
N ALA A 25 -20.99 -29.52 -3.23
CA ALA A 25 -19.61 -29.76 -2.79
C ALA A 25 -18.99 -28.53 -2.09
N GLN A 26 -19.27 -27.33 -2.60
CA GLN A 26 -18.83 -26.07 -1.99
C GLN A 26 -19.43 -25.88 -0.60
N GLN A 27 -20.75 -26.08 -0.46
CA GLN A 27 -21.45 -25.98 0.82
C GLN A 27 -20.95 -27.03 1.81
N ALA A 28 -20.64 -28.25 1.35
CA ALA A 28 -20.08 -29.30 2.21
C ALA A 28 -18.74 -28.90 2.83
N LEU A 29 -17.86 -28.20 2.11
CA LEU A 29 -16.60 -27.72 2.65
C LEU A 29 -16.81 -26.62 3.69
N VAL A 30 -17.71 -25.67 3.44
CA VAL A 30 -18.11 -24.65 4.42
C VAL A 30 -18.69 -25.28 5.68
N ASP A 31 -19.56 -26.28 5.53
CA ASP A 31 -20.17 -26.98 6.67
C ASP A 31 -19.15 -27.77 7.48
N GLN A 32 -18.17 -28.40 6.84
CA GLN A 32 -17.06 -29.07 7.54
C GLN A 32 -16.23 -28.07 8.35
N ALA A 33 -15.93 -26.91 7.79
CA ALA A 33 -15.18 -25.86 8.47
C ALA A 33 -15.96 -25.25 9.65
N ILE A 34 -17.26 -24.98 9.47
CA ILE A 34 -18.16 -24.55 10.56
C ILE A 34 -18.18 -25.57 11.68
N LYS A 35 -18.29 -26.87 11.34
CA LYS A 35 -18.23 -27.96 12.33
C LYS A 35 -16.89 -27.97 13.07
N ALA A 36 -15.76 -27.79 12.37
CA ALA A 36 -14.43 -27.72 12.95
C ALA A 36 -14.27 -26.53 13.90
N MET A 37 -14.93 -25.39 13.62
CA MET A 37 -14.91 -24.21 14.48
C MET A 37 -15.86 -24.31 15.70
N GLY A 38 -16.55 -25.43 15.93
CA GLY A 38 -17.41 -25.65 17.10
C GLY A 38 -18.89 -25.81 16.76
N GLY A 39 -19.27 -25.69 15.49
CA GLY A 39 -20.61 -25.95 14.98
C GLY A 39 -21.47 -24.71 14.78
N LEU A 40 -22.47 -24.85 13.91
CA LEU A 40 -23.31 -23.76 13.43
C LEU A 40 -23.99 -22.99 14.56
N SER A 41 -24.68 -23.70 15.46
CA SER A 41 -25.46 -23.07 16.56
C SER A 41 -24.59 -22.22 17.50
N LYS A 42 -23.37 -22.66 17.79
CA LYS A 42 -22.46 -21.89 18.65
C LYS A 42 -21.93 -20.65 17.94
N LEU A 43 -21.56 -20.75 16.66
CA LEU A 43 -21.08 -19.60 15.90
C LEU A 43 -22.20 -18.58 15.66
N GLU A 44 -23.43 -19.03 15.37
CA GLU A 44 -24.59 -18.14 15.20
C GLU A 44 -25.03 -17.47 16.49
N SER A 45 -24.69 -18.03 17.65
CA SER A 45 -24.99 -17.40 18.95
C SER A 45 -24.00 -16.27 19.32
N ILE A 46 -22.99 -15.99 18.50
CA ILE A 46 -22.04 -14.89 18.75
C ILE A 46 -22.62 -13.59 18.18
N HIS A 47 -23.15 -12.74 19.04
CA HIS A 47 -23.66 -11.41 18.69
C HIS A 47 -22.62 -10.32 18.88
N THR A 48 -21.81 -10.47 19.93
CA THR A 48 -20.71 -9.55 20.22
C THR A 48 -19.42 -10.32 20.52
N LEU A 49 -18.28 -9.66 20.25
CA LEU A 49 -16.95 -10.24 20.49
C LEU A 49 -16.01 -9.15 21.00
N GLN A 50 -15.21 -9.50 22.00
CA GLN A 50 -14.10 -8.67 22.44
C GLN A 50 -12.85 -9.51 22.58
N TYR A 51 -11.68 -8.95 22.20
CA TYR A 51 -10.39 -9.59 22.43
C TYR A 51 -9.26 -8.57 22.48
N LYS A 52 -8.17 -8.97 23.15
CA LYS A 52 -6.91 -8.23 23.17
C LYS A 52 -5.88 -8.93 22.31
N ALA A 53 -5.00 -8.16 21.69
CA ALA A 53 -3.92 -8.69 20.89
C ALA A 53 -2.66 -7.82 20.95
N SER A 54 -1.52 -8.45 20.67
CA SER A 54 -0.27 -7.77 20.37
C SER A 54 0.12 -8.03 18.92
N MET A 55 0.80 -7.06 18.28
CA MET A 55 1.19 -7.13 16.89
C MET A 55 2.60 -6.61 16.69
N LYS A 56 3.39 -7.34 15.92
CA LYS A 56 4.65 -6.86 15.33
C LYS A 56 4.43 -6.55 13.86
N GLN A 57 5.04 -5.48 13.34
CA GLN A 57 4.83 -5.05 11.97
C GLN A 57 6.14 -4.69 11.29
N TRP A 58 6.26 -5.02 9.99
CA TRP A 58 7.40 -4.76 9.13
C TRP A 58 6.97 -3.98 7.90
N GLU A 59 7.80 -3.03 7.46
CA GLU A 59 7.57 -2.25 6.24
C GLU A 59 8.28 -2.93 5.06
N PRO A 60 7.53 -3.40 4.04
CA PRO A 60 8.09 -4.17 2.94
C PRO A 60 8.92 -3.35 1.95
N GLU A 61 8.69 -2.02 1.86
CA GLU A 61 9.26 -1.17 0.80
C GLU A 61 10.39 -0.24 1.29
N GLN A 62 10.93 -0.50 2.48
CA GLN A 62 11.97 0.34 3.09
C GLN A 62 13.23 -0.49 3.44
N SER A 63 13.44 -1.61 2.74
CA SER A 63 14.62 -2.45 2.89
C SER A 63 15.87 -1.75 2.35
N PHE A 64 17.04 -2.05 2.93
CA PHE A 64 18.33 -1.53 2.42
C PHE A 64 18.62 -2.00 1.00
N GLU A 65 18.40 -3.29 0.72
CA GLU A 65 18.48 -3.87 -0.63
C GLU A 65 17.06 -4.05 -1.20
N ALA A 66 16.88 -3.76 -2.46
CA ALA A 66 15.60 -3.96 -3.14
C ALA A 66 15.10 -5.40 -3.02
N GLY A 67 13.94 -5.58 -2.41
CA GLY A 67 13.39 -6.91 -2.09
C GLY A 67 14.11 -7.66 -0.96
N GLY A 68 15.03 -7.00 -0.24
CA GLY A 68 15.76 -7.53 0.91
C GLY A 68 14.94 -7.65 2.19
N GLU A 69 15.65 -7.69 3.33
CA GLU A 69 15.03 -7.76 4.66
C GLU A 69 14.16 -6.53 4.93
N MET A 70 12.92 -6.76 5.35
CA MET A 70 11.98 -5.69 5.65
C MET A 70 12.36 -4.94 6.92
N LYS A 71 12.08 -3.64 6.95
CA LYS A 71 12.30 -2.83 8.16
C LYS A 71 11.27 -3.18 9.22
N PHE A 72 11.74 -3.57 10.40
CA PHE A 72 10.87 -3.65 11.57
C PHE A 72 10.35 -2.25 11.90
N ALA A 73 9.03 -2.10 11.92
CA ALA A 73 8.39 -0.79 11.99
C ALA A 73 7.76 -0.49 13.36
N SER A 74 7.05 -1.45 13.95
CA SER A 74 6.34 -1.18 15.20
C SER A 74 6.01 -2.45 16.00
N ASN A 75 5.86 -2.24 17.32
CA ASN A 75 5.11 -3.11 18.23
C ASN A 75 3.80 -2.41 18.58
N SER A 76 2.69 -3.13 18.56
CA SER A 76 1.39 -2.57 18.90
C SER A 76 0.68 -3.48 19.86
N ASN A 77 -0.13 -2.89 20.74
CA ASN A 77 -1.16 -3.60 21.48
C ASN A 77 -2.50 -3.01 21.09
N PHE A 78 -3.51 -3.84 20.97
CA PHE A 78 -4.85 -3.37 20.64
C PHE A 78 -5.94 -4.24 21.29
N GLU A 79 -7.10 -3.63 21.45
CA GLU A 79 -8.33 -4.28 21.88
C GLU A 79 -9.40 -4.08 20.81
N VAL A 80 -10.04 -5.16 20.40
CA VAL A 80 -11.13 -5.15 19.43
C VAL A 80 -12.44 -5.42 20.14
N LYS A 81 -13.46 -4.60 19.83
CA LYS A 81 -14.85 -4.79 20.22
C LYS A 81 -15.71 -4.81 18.96
N ARG A 82 -16.54 -5.82 18.81
CA ARG A 82 -17.41 -6.01 17.63
C ARG A 82 -18.85 -6.30 18.06
N ASN A 83 -19.79 -5.62 17.41
CA ASN A 83 -21.20 -5.97 17.40
C ASN A 83 -21.54 -6.44 15.99
N PHE A 84 -21.78 -7.74 15.83
CA PHE A 84 -22.04 -8.35 14.51
C PHE A 84 -23.44 -8.06 14.01
N ASP A 85 -24.42 -7.90 14.91
CA ASP A 85 -25.83 -7.65 14.53
C ASP A 85 -25.99 -6.27 13.86
N GLU A 86 -25.22 -5.28 14.30
CA GLU A 86 -25.25 -3.93 13.77
C GLU A 86 -24.07 -3.59 12.84
N GLY A 87 -23.10 -4.50 12.68
CA GLY A 87 -21.90 -4.28 11.88
C GLY A 87 -20.98 -3.20 12.44
N LEU A 88 -20.87 -3.10 13.77
CA LEU A 88 -20.07 -2.09 14.47
C LEU A 88 -18.74 -2.67 14.94
N VAL A 89 -17.68 -1.87 14.83
CA VAL A 89 -16.35 -2.24 15.31
C VAL A 89 -15.70 -1.04 16.00
N GLN A 90 -15.07 -1.29 17.16
CA GLN A 90 -14.11 -0.39 17.78
C GLN A 90 -12.78 -1.13 17.92
N VAL A 91 -11.67 -0.45 17.62
CA VAL A 91 -10.32 -0.94 17.91
C VAL A 91 -9.56 0.14 18.66
N ASP A 92 -9.12 -0.19 19.87
CA ASP A 92 -8.31 0.69 20.71
C ASP A 92 -6.83 0.32 20.55
N TRP A 93 -6.01 1.25 20.08
CA TRP A 93 -4.61 1.04 19.72
C TRP A 93 -3.64 1.73 20.68
N VAL A 94 -2.56 1.04 21.00
CA VAL A 94 -1.30 1.61 21.45
C VAL A 94 -0.22 1.13 20.50
N LYS A 95 0.30 2.02 19.65
CA LYS A 95 1.31 1.74 18.63
C LYS A 95 2.65 2.36 19.02
N ASN A 96 3.66 1.52 19.20
CA ASN A 96 5.03 1.94 19.47
C ASN A 96 5.86 1.75 18.21
N PHE A 97 6.06 2.83 17.47
CA PHE A 97 6.88 2.84 16.27
C PHE A 97 8.37 2.95 16.63
N VAL A 98 9.19 2.25 15.87
CA VAL A 98 10.65 2.37 15.87
C VAL A 98 11.18 2.90 14.54
N TYR A 99 10.40 2.77 13.47
CA TYR A 99 10.71 3.25 12.13
C TYR A 99 9.54 4.08 11.57
N PRO A 100 9.79 5.14 10.78
CA PRO A 100 11.07 5.78 10.48
C PRO A 100 11.67 6.55 11.68
N THR A 101 10.87 6.83 12.71
CA THR A 101 11.30 7.47 13.97
C THR A 101 10.57 6.88 15.15
N THR A 102 11.23 6.84 16.32
CA THR A 102 10.60 6.37 17.56
C THR A 102 9.51 7.32 18.01
N ARG A 103 8.28 6.78 18.18
CA ARG A 103 7.09 7.50 18.64
C ARG A 103 6.01 6.54 19.10
N THR A 104 5.14 7.00 19.98
CA THR A 104 3.96 6.24 20.42
C THR A 104 2.69 7.01 20.05
N TYR A 105 1.74 6.30 19.47
CA TYR A 105 0.40 6.80 19.23
C TYR A 105 -0.63 5.98 19.98
N THR A 106 -1.60 6.67 20.59
CA THR A 106 -2.76 6.07 21.23
C THR A 106 -4.01 6.66 20.58
N PHE A 107 -4.83 5.79 20.02
CA PHE A 107 -6.03 6.21 19.30
C PHE A 107 -7.05 5.05 19.25
N SER A 108 -8.30 5.40 18.95
CA SER A 108 -9.36 4.42 18.69
C SER A 108 -9.89 4.57 17.28
N GLU A 109 -10.11 3.46 16.62
CA GLU A 109 -10.87 3.38 15.36
C GLU A 109 -12.30 2.99 15.68
N VAL A 110 -13.27 3.75 15.20
CA VAL A 110 -14.70 3.39 15.25
C VAL A 110 -15.19 3.24 13.82
N VAL A 111 -15.70 2.05 13.49
CA VAL A 111 -16.21 1.73 12.15
C VAL A 111 -17.68 1.34 12.25
N ARG A 112 -18.50 2.00 11.46
CA ARG A 112 -19.94 1.75 11.28
C ARG A 112 -20.22 1.51 9.80
N PRO A 113 -21.37 0.95 9.41
CA PRO A 113 -21.67 0.66 7.99
C PRO A 113 -21.52 1.86 7.05
N ASN A 114 -21.79 3.08 7.52
CA ASN A 114 -21.80 4.29 6.68
C ASN A 114 -20.89 5.41 7.19
N ALA A 115 -20.05 5.17 8.20
CA ALA A 115 -19.17 6.18 8.76
C ALA A 115 -17.99 5.55 9.49
N GLY A 116 -16.85 6.24 9.50
CA GLY A 116 -15.69 5.86 10.29
C GLY A 116 -15.11 7.07 11.02
N TYR A 117 -14.52 6.83 12.19
CA TYR A 117 -13.96 7.87 13.03
C TYR A 117 -12.68 7.40 13.69
N ILE A 118 -11.68 8.27 13.74
CA ILE A 118 -10.44 8.10 14.49
C ILE A 118 -10.48 9.07 15.67
N ALA A 119 -10.54 8.55 16.88
CA ALA A 119 -10.39 9.33 18.11
C ALA A 119 -8.91 9.33 18.51
N GLY A 120 -8.30 10.51 18.67
CA GLY A 120 -6.91 10.66 19.04
C GLY A 120 -5.98 10.84 17.84
N ILE A 121 -4.70 10.44 17.99
CA ILE A 121 -3.64 10.67 16.99
C ILE A 121 -3.11 9.33 16.51
N GLU A 122 -3.31 9.03 15.23
CA GLU A 122 -2.85 7.79 14.60
C GLU A 122 -1.60 7.95 13.73
N SER A 123 -1.30 9.17 13.29
CA SER A 123 -0.21 9.45 12.35
C SER A 123 0.45 10.80 12.60
N ASN A 124 1.67 10.97 12.08
CA ASN A 124 2.41 12.22 12.17
C ASN A 124 1.83 13.36 11.31
N THR A 125 1.05 13.05 10.29
CA THR A 125 0.49 14.05 9.36
C THR A 125 -0.66 14.85 9.96
N ARG A 126 -1.40 14.26 10.91
CA ARG A 126 -2.59 14.90 11.53
C ARG A 126 -2.39 15.33 12.98
N VAL A 127 -1.16 15.30 13.49
CA VAL A 127 -0.87 15.61 14.91
C VAL A 127 -1.46 16.93 15.34
N LYS A 128 -1.23 18.02 14.59
CA LYS A 128 -1.72 19.35 14.94
C LYS A 128 -3.25 19.41 14.84
N GLN A 129 -3.79 19.02 13.70
CA GLN A 129 -5.24 19.04 13.42
C GLN A 129 -6.02 18.24 14.48
N ASN A 130 -5.58 17.02 14.80
CA ASN A 130 -6.31 16.18 15.74
C ASN A 130 -6.19 16.67 17.19
N LYS A 131 -5.08 17.31 17.57
CA LYS A 131 -4.94 17.93 18.90
C LYS A 131 -5.81 19.17 19.10
N GLU A 132 -6.01 19.94 18.04
CA GLU A 132 -6.78 21.19 18.06
C GLU A 132 -8.27 20.97 17.80
N SER A 133 -8.69 19.76 17.35
CA SER A 133 -10.09 19.42 17.15
C SER A 133 -10.79 19.12 18.48
N ASP A 134 -12.09 19.38 18.55
CA ASP A 134 -12.94 19.08 19.69
C ASP A 134 -14.15 18.22 19.25
N PRO A 135 -14.22 16.94 19.67
CA PRO A 135 -13.17 16.17 20.37
C PRO A 135 -11.95 15.90 19.48
N PRO A 136 -10.79 15.58 20.07
CA PRO A 136 -9.60 15.23 19.31
C PRO A 136 -9.82 14.03 18.40
N GLY A 137 -9.59 14.20 17.08
CA GLY A 137 -9.79 13.14 16.10
C GLY A 137 -10.28 13.66 14.75
N HIS A 138 -10.63 12.74 13.86
CA HIS A 138 -11.15 13.05 12.52
C HIS A 138 -12.02 11.91 11.97
N THR A 139 -12.86 12.20 10.98
CA THR A 139 -13.56 11.17 10.22
C THR A 139 -12.60 10.42 9.29
N MET A 140 -12.84 9.14 9.07
CA MET A 140 -12.11 8.39 8.05
C MET A 140 -12.46 8.91 6.65
N SER A 141 -11.49 8.90 5.74
CA SER A 141 -11.74 9.07 4.31
C SER A 141 -12.58 7.91 3.77
N SER A 142 -13.17 8.09 2.60
CA SER A 142 -13.96 7.05 1.93
C SER A 142 -13.12 5.80 1.64
N VAL A 143 -11.87 5.97 1.23
CA VAL A 143 -10.93 4.86 0.97
C VAL A 143 -10.57 4.13 2.28
N ARG A 144 -10.23 4.87 3.33
CA ARG A 144 -9.90 4.28 4.64
C ARG A 144 -11.05 3.44 5.19
N LEU A 145 -12.28 3.95 5.08
CA LEU A 145 -13.48 3.25 5.55
C LEU A 145 -13.75 1.97 4.74
N ALA A 146 -13.59 2.02 3.42
CA ALA A 146 -13.73 0.83 2.57
C ALA A 146 -12.70 -0.25 2.91
N VAL A 147 -11.44 0.14 3.16
CA VAL A 147 -10.38 -0.77 3.61
C VAL A 147 -10.72 -1.40 4.95
N ALA A 148 -11.17 -0.59 5.92
CA ALA A 148 -11.57 -1.10 7.24
C ALA A 148 -12.70 -2.14 7.14
N HIS A 149 -13.74 -1.88 6.34
CA HIS A 149 -14.82 -2.82 6.10
C HIS A 149 -14.31 -4.16 5.53
N ARG A 150 -13.44 -4.11 4.52
CA ARG A 150 -12.86 -5.33 3.93
C ARG A 150 -12.06 -6.14 4.95
N GLU A 151 -11.19 -5.48 5.70
CA GLU A 151 -10.34 -6.15 6.69
C GLU A 151 -11.16 -6.75 7.85
N PHE A 152 -12.20 -6.05 8.31
CA PHE A 152 -13.08 -6.59 9.34
C PHE A 152 -13.97 -7.72 8.84
N ALA A 153 -14.39 -7.73 7.57
CA ALA A 153 -15.07 -8.86 6.96
C ALA A 153 -14.13 -10.06 6.83
N ARG A 154 -12.89 -9.85 6.35
CA ARG A 154 -11.87 -10.89 6.17
C ARG A 154 -11.45 -11.57 7.48
N SER A 155 -11.27 -10.77 8.54
CA SER A 155 -10.90 -11.25 9.89
C SER A 155 -12.09 -11.64 10.75
N SER A 156 -13.31 -11.73 10.20
CA SER A 156 -14.51 -12.03 10.97
C SER A 156 -14.53 -13.48 11.44
N ALA A 157 -14.79 -13.68 12.73
CA ALA A 157 -15.09 -14.99 13.30
C ALA A 157 -16.31 -15.65 12.65
N LEU A 158 -17.20 -14.84 12.05
CA LEU A 158 -18.44 -15.30 11.40
C LEU A 158 -18.34 -15.35 9.86
N LEU A 159 -17.12 -15.24 9.26
CA LEU A 159 -16.96 -15.30 7.80
C LEU A 159 -17.60 -16.55 7.19
N LEU A 160 -17.42 -17.72 7.80
CA LEU A 160 -18.01 -18.96 7.31
C LEU A 160 -19.53 -18.99 7.44
N ILE A 161 -20.09 -18.32 8.45
CA ILE A 161 -21.54 -18.16 8.62
C ILE A 161 -22.10 -17.30 7.48
N GLU A 162 -21.42 -16.20 7.14
CA GLU A 162 -21.78 -15.37 6.00
C GLU A 162 -21.72 -16.15 4.67
N MET A 163 -20.68 -16.97 4.48
CA MET A 163 -20.59 -17.83 3.30
C MET A 163 -21.76 -18.84 3.24
N LYS A 164 -22.15 -19.41 4.37
CA LYS A 164 -23.29 -20.35 4.47
C LYS A 164 -24.63 -19.66 4.21
N ARG A 165 -24.83 -18.44 4.73
CA ARG A 165 -26.06 -17.65 4.52
C ARG A 165 -26.20 -17.15 3.08
N HIS A 166 -25.08 -17.00 2.38
CA HIS A 166 -25.04 -16.48 1.00
C HIS A 166 -24.41 -17.47 0.02
N PRO A 167 -24.98 -18.66 -0.19
CA PRO A 167 -24.37 -19.73 -1.00
C PRO A 167 -24.13 -19.33 -2.46
N LEU A 168 -24.94 -18.43 -3.03
CA LEU A 168 -24.76 -17.93 -4.41
C LEU A 168 -23.53 -17.04 -4.59
N ARG A 169 -22.95 -16.56 -3.51
CA ARG A 169 -21.70 -15.78 -3.52
C ARG A 169 -20.46 -16.66 -3.34
N VAL A 170 -20.65 -17.94 -3.01
CA VAL A 170 -19.56 -18.93 -2.88
C VAL A 170 -19.33 -19.58 -4.24
N GLN A 171 -18.12 -19.50 -4.74
CA GLN A 171 -17.72 -20.01 -6.03
C GLN A 171 -16.61 -21.05 -5.88
N ALA A 172 -16.64 -22.08 -6.72
CA ALA A 172 -15.53 -23.01 -6.84
C ALA A 172 -14.31 -22.29 -7.42
N CYS A 173 -13.12 -22.67 -6.99
CA CYS A 173 -11.88 -22.32 -7.64
C CYS A 173 -10.93 -23.52 -7.66
N ALA A 174 -9.86 -23.42 -8.42
CA ALA A 174 -8.81 -24.43 -8.38
C ALA A 174 -8.17 -24.47 -6.97
N ASP A 175 -7.65 -25.62 -6.60
CA ASP A 175 -6.85 -25.77 -5.40
C ASP A 175 -5.65 -24.82 -5.44
N VAL A 176 -5.27 -24.32 -4.29
CA VAL A 176 -4.16 -23.36 -4.15
C VAL A 176 -2.90 -24.09 -3.71
N LEU A 177 -1.83 -23.94 -4.48
CA LEU A 177 -0.52 -24.47 -4.13
C LEU A 177 0.20 -23.50 -3.19
N ILE A 178 0.59 -23.98 -2.01
CA ILE A 178 1.37 -23.24 -1.02
C ILE A 178 2.53 -24.14 -0.57
N ASP A 179 3.75 -23.69 -0.78
CA ASP A 179 4.97 -24.42 -0.42
C ASP A 179 4.98 -25.88 -0.93
N GLY A 180 4.46 -26.09 -2.14
CA GLY A 180 4.38 -27.41 -2.78
C GLY A 180 3.21 -28.29 -2.32
N VAL A 181 2.36 -27.81 -1.39
CA VAL A 181 1.17 -28.54 -0.93
C VAL A 181 -0.08 -27.93 -1.55
N SER A 182 -0.98 -28.80 -2.05
CA SER A 182 -2.28 -28.40 -2.64
C SER A 182 -3.34 -28.34 -1.56
N TYR A 183 -4.05 -27.21 -1.49
CA TYR A 183 -5.12 -26.94 -0.52
C TYR A 183 -6.42 -26.61 -1.23
N SER A 184 -7.52 -27.20 -0.78
CA SER A 184 -8.86 -26.85 -1.26
C SER A 184 -9.21 -25.42 -0.90
N ALA A 185 -9.85 -24.72 -1.83
CA ALA A 185 -10.19 -23.32 -1.66
C ALA A 185 -11.57 -23.01 -2.24
N LEU A 186 -12.18 -21.94 -1.72
CA LEU A 186 -13.43 -21.36 -2.22
C LEU A 186 -13.25 -19.86 -2.40
N LYS A 187 -13.84 -19.31 -3.45
CA LYS A 187 -13.99 -17.86 -3.59
C LYS A 187 -15.29 -17.41 -2.93
N TYR A 188 -15.25 -16.35 -2.18
CA TYR A 188 -16.40 -15.68 -1.62
C TYR A 188 -16.46 -14.23 -2.09
N VAL A 189 -17.52 -13.90 -2.84
CA VAL A 189 -17.74 -12.54 -3.34
C VAL A 189 -18.46 -11.75 -2.25
N LEU A 190 -17.79 -10.79 -1.66
CA LEU A 190 -18.43 -9.83 -0.79
C LEU A 190 -19.38 -9.00 -1.63
N ASN A 191 -20.68 -9.15 -1.39
CA ASN A 191 -21.63 -8.28 -2.03
C ASN A 191 -21.65 -6.97 -1.29
N ASP A 192 -20.74 -6.15 -1.62
CA ASP A 192 -21.08 -4.77 -1.52
C ASP A 192 -21.22 -4.26 -2.95
N GLN A 193 -22.23 -3.52 -3.19
CA GLN A 193 -22.48 -2.88 -4.50
C GLN A 193 -21.35 -1.92 -4.89
N ARG A 194 -20.29 -1.87 -4.09
CA ARG A 194 -19.21 -0.92 -4.12
C ARG A 194 -17.96 -1.45 -4.82
N ASN A 195 -17.61 -2.72 -4.58
CA ASN A 195 -16.39 -3.33 -5.14
C ASN A 195 -16.61 -4.84 -5.24
N ASP A 196 -16.30 -5.44 -6.38
CA ASP A 196 -16.29 -6.89 -6.57
C ASP A 196 -15.12 -7.53 -5.80
N GLN A 197 -15.14 -7.38 -4.48
CA GLN A 197 -14.12 -7.93 -3.62
C GLN A 197 -14.30 -9.42 -3.46
N VAL A 198 -13.26 -10.17 -3.77
CA VAL A 198 -13.27 -11.62 -3.70
C VAL A 198 -12.27 -12.08 -2.65
N PHE A 199 -12.74 -12.83 -1.68
CA PHE A 199 -11.90 -13.60 -0.76
C PHE A 199 -11.69 -15.00 -1.31
N THR A 200 -10.44 -15.44 -1.39
CA THR A 200 -10.13 -16.85 -1.57
C THR A 200 -9.87 -17.44 -0.19
N VAL A 201 -10.83 -18.20 0.32
CA VAL A 201 -10.72 -18.90 1.61
C VAL A 201 -10.11 -20.27 1.35
N ILE A 202 -8.95 -20.51 1.93
CA ILE A 202 -8.14 -21.72 1.75
C ILE A 202 -8.22 -22.53 3.04
N PHE A 203 -8.47 -23.84 2.92
CA PHE A 203 -8.75 -24.71 4.05
C PHE A 203 -7.65 -25.71 4.29
N ASP A 204 -7.31 -25.94 5.56
CA ASP A 204 -6.43 -27.04 5.94
C ASP A 204 -7.12 -28.40 5.70
N SER A 205 -6.42 -29.30 5.02
CA SER A 205 -6.98 -30.58 4.59
C SER A 205 -7.27 -31.54 5.74
N THR A 206 -6.58 -31.39 6.88
CA THR A 206 -6.68 -32.25 8.05
C THR A 206 -7.71 -31.71 9.03
N THR A 207 -7.55 -30.48 9.48
CA THR A 207 -8.40 -29.85 10.50
C THR A 207 -9.70 -29.31 9.95
N LYS A 208 -9.77 -29.05 8.64
CA LYS A 208 -10.86 -28.35 7.94
C LYS A 208 -11.03 -26.88 8.36
N LEU A 209 -10.18 -26.36 9.20
CA LEU A 209 -10.18 -24.96 9.58
C LEU A 209 -9.66 -24.10 8.42
N PRO A 210 -10.06 -22.82 8.31
CA PRO A 210 -9.43 -21.90 7.40
C PRO A 210 -7.92 -21.81 7.67
N LEU A 211 -7.09 -22.00 6.63
CA LEU A 211 -5.65 -21.83 6.70
C LEU A 211 -5.29 -20.37 6.46
N ARG A 212 -5.94 -19.75 5.47
CA ARG A 212 -5.79 -18.33 5.15
C ARG A 212 -6.97 -17.78 4.36
N VAL A 213 -7.14 -16.48 4.42
CA VAL A 213 -8.04 -15.72 3.57
C VAL A 213 -7.20 -14.78 2.71
N ARG A 214 -7.15 -15.07 1.41
CA ARG A 214 -6.37 -14.33 0.41
C ARG A 214 -7.22 -13.30 -0.29
N THR A 215 -6.66 -12.11 -0.51
CA THR A 215 -7.12 -11.15 -1.51
C THR A 215 -6.08 -10.98 -2.61
N LEU A 216 -6.53 -10.59 -3.80
CA LEU A 216 -5.67 -10.13 -4.86
C LEU A 216 -5.80 -8.61 -4.93
N ASP A 217 -4.71 -7.92 -4.71
CA ASP A 217 -4.64 -6.46 -4.68
C ASP A 217 -3.64 -5.97 -5.73
N TYR A 218 -3.70 -4.70 -6.13
CA TYR A 218 -2.61 -4.13 -6.89
C TYR A 218 -1.66 -3.34 -6.00
N ASP A 219 -0.40 -3.36 -6.38
CA ASP A 219 0.67 -2.55 -5.81
C ASP A 219 1.31 -1.69 -6.90
N ASN A 220 1.69 -0.46 -6.57
CA ASN A 220 2.24 0.47 -7.54
C ASN A 220 3.59 0.01 -8.11
N ILE A 221 4.37 -0.75 -7.34
CA ILE A 221 5.67 -1.28 -7.75
C ILE A 221 5.55 -2.73 -8.23
N HIS A 222 4.89 -3.58 -7.41
CA HIS A 222 4.90 -5.03 -7.61
C HIS A 222 3.82 -5.54 -8.56
N GLY A 223 2.87 -4.69 -8.97
CA GLY A 223 1.75 -5.09 -9.81
C GLY A 223 0.66 -5.82 -9.03
N ASP A 224 0.07 -6.87 -9.60
CA ASP A 224 -0.92 -7.68 -8.91
C ASP A 224 -0.24 -8.53 -7.85
N VAL A 225 -0.65 -8.35 -6.60
CA VAL A 225 -0.05 -8.99 -5.43
C VAL A 225 -1.06 -9.78 -4.63
N THR A 226 -0.62 -10.87 -4.02
CA THR A 226 -1.42 -11.56 -3.01
C THR A 226 -1.24 -10.89 -1.66
N TYR A 227 -2.37 -10.67 -0.96
CA TYR A 227 -2.38 -10.19 0.40
C TYR A 227 -3.16 -11.17 1.26
N ASP A 228 -2.47 -11.92 2.12
CA ASP A 228 -3.00 -13.04 2.88
C ASP A 228 -3.17 -12.68 4.35
N LEU A 229 -4.34 -12.95 4.92
CA LEU A 229 -4.51 -13.17 6.36
C LEU A 229 -4.35 -14.67 6.62
N VAL A 230 -3.31 -15.04 7.35
CA VAL A 230 -2.94 -16.44 7.64
C VAL A 230 -3.27 -16.76 9.08
N PHE A 231 -3.98 -17.86 9.31
CA PHE A 231 -4.27 -18.37 10.65
C PHE A 231 -3.20 -19.38 11.05
N ARG A 232 -2.36 -19.03 12.03
CA ARG A 232 -1.19 -19.81 12.43
C ARG A 232 -1.51 -20.83 13.52
N GLU A 233 -2.27 -20.39 14.51
CA GLU A 233 -2.66 -21.22 15.63
C GLU A 233 -4.13 -20.96 15.99
N TRP A 234 -4.78 -21.98 16.53
CA TRP A 234 -6.17 -21.96 16.95
C TRP A 234 -6.30 -22.32 18.41
N GLY A 235 -7.22 -21.66 19.11
CA GLY A 235 -7.55 -21.94 20.50
C GLY A 235 -9.05 -22.14 20.70
N GLN A 236 -9.46 -22.54 21.90
CA GLN A 236 -10.86 -22.80 22.24
C GLN A 236 -11.36 -21.82 23.30
N TRP A 237 -12.47 -21.15 23.01
CA TRP A 237 -13.16 -20.22 23.90
C TRP A 237 -14.67 -20.47 23.85
N GLY A 238 -15.28 -20.74 25.00
CA GLY A 238 -16.74 -20.99 25.08
C GLY A 238 -17.25 -22.13 24.19
N GLY A 239 -16.37 -23.07 23.83
CA GLY A 239 -16.69 -24.18 22.91
C GLY A 239 -16.64 -23.79 21.43
N VAL A 240 -16.12 -22.63 21.10
CA VAL A 240 -15.81 -22.18 19.73
C VAL A 240 -14.30 -22.17 19.52
N ILE A 241 -13.86 -22.56 18.34
CA ILE A 241 -12.45 -22.53 17.91
C ILE A 241 -12.21 -21.23 17.15
N LEU A 242 -11.31 -20.37 17.68
CA LEU A 242 -10.93 -19.09 17.10
C LEU A 242 -9.40 -19.00 16.93
N PRO A 243 -8.88 -18.15 16.03
CA PRO A 243 -7.43 -18.03 15.83
C PRO A 243 -6.76 -17.36 17.04
N SER A 244 -5.73 -18.00 17.60
CA SER A 244 -4.89 -17.44 18.66
C SER A 244 -3.63 -16.76 18.12
N LYS A 245 -3.15 -17.19 16.94
CA LYS A 245 -2.11 -16.48 16.17
C LYS A 245 -2.52 -16.30 14.74
N MET A 246 -2.28 -15.10 14.26
CA MET A 246 -2.50 -14.72 12.86
C MET A 246 -1.28 -13.99 12.33
N SER A 247 -1.14 -13.97 11.00
CA SER A 247 -0.15 -13.12 10.36
C SER A 247 -0.72 -12.53 9.07
N TYR A 248 -0.17 -11.40 8.65
CA TYR A 248 -0.42 -10.85 7.33
C TYR A 248 0.81 -11.04 6.46
N GLU A 249 0.59 -11.52 5.25
CA GLU A 249 1.62 -11.74 4.25
C GLU A 249 1.34 -10.94 2.98
N PHE A 250 2.37 -10.29 2.47
CA PHE A 250 2.38 -9.57 1.20
C PHE A 250 3.26 -10.36 0.23
N ASP A 251 2.66 -10.95 -0.80
CA ASP A 251 3.33 -11.88 -1.73
C ASP A 251 4.14 -12.98 -1.01
N GLY A 252 3.52 -13.60 0.01
CA GLY A 252 4.13 -14.63 0.82
C GLY A 252 5.17 -14.13 1.83
N ARG A 253 5.43 -12.82 1.91
CA ARG A 253 6.36 -12.22 2.87
C ARG A 253 5.60 -11.68 4.08
N LEU A 254 6.05 -12.08 5.27
CA LEU A 254 5.45 -11.66 6.54
C LEU A 254 5.57 -10.15 6.74
N ILE A 255 4.45 -9.44 6.90
CA ILE A 255 4.42 -8.00 7.20
C ILE A 255 3.78 -7.68 8.55
N SER A 256 3.01 -8.59 9.12
CA SER A 256 2.49 -8.45 10.48
C SER A 256 2.33 -9.81 11.14
N ASP A 257 2.68 -9.88 12.41
CA ASP A 257 2.52 -11.07 13.27
C ASP A 257 1.67 -10.68 14.49
N VAL A 258 0.58 -11.42 14.74
CA VAL A 258 -0.48 -11.07 15.68
C VAL A 258 -0.72 -12.23 16.65
N ASP A 259 -0.51 -11.96 17.93
CA ASP A 259 -0.89 -12.85 19.04
C ASP A 259 -2.19 -12.36 19.68
N VAL A 260 -3.24 -13.17 19.61
CA VAL A 260 -4.56 -12.85 20.18
C VAL A 260 -4.74 -13.51 21.54
N LYS A 261 -5.26 -12.73 22.47
CA LYS A 261 -5.50 -13.14 23.85
C LYS A 261 -6.91 -12.75 24.30
N ASP A 262 -7.39 -13.44 25.32
CA ASP A 262 -8.56 -13.04 26.09
C ASP A 262 -9.83 -12.82 25.27
N TYR A 263 -10.19 -13.78 24.40
CA TYR A 263 -11.48 -13.73 23.71
C TYR A 263 -12.64 -13.80 24.71
N GLN A 264 -13.56 -12.86 24.61
CA GLN A 264 -14.84 -12.84 25.30
C GLN A 264 -15.96 -12.93 24.26
N LEU A 265 -16.79 -13.96 24.41
CA LEU A 265 -17.96 -14.16 23.55
C LEU A 265 -19.17 -13.53 24.23
N ASN A 266 -19.95 -12.77 23.49
CA ASN A 266 -21.15 -12.06 23.93
C ASN A 266 -20.94 -11.17 25.18
N PRO A 267 -19.83 -10.38 25.25
CA PRO A 267 -19.74 -9.38 26.31
C PRO A 267 -20.81 -8.30 26.13
N ALA A 268 -21.24 -7.72 27.23
CA ALA A 268 -22.09 -6.54 27.19
C ALA A 268 -21.26 -5.34 26.72
N LEU A 269 -21.50 -4.89 25.49
CA LEU A 269 -20.83 -3.72 24.91
C LEU A 269 -21.75 -2.50 24.99
N SER A 270 -21.19 -1.37 25.40
CA SER A 270 -21.91 -0.09 25.43
C SER A 270 -22.01 0.52 24.02
N GLU A 271 -23.15 1.11 23.67
CA GLU A 271 -23.30 1.89 22.44
C GLU A 271 -22.27 3.04 22.35
N ALA A 272 -21.85 3.57 23.50
CA ALA A 272 -20.80 4.60 23.57
C ALA A 272 -19.47 4.13 22.97
N ASN A 273 -19.19 2.82 22.98
CA ASN A 273 -18.00 2.28 22.31
C ASN A 273 -17.97 2.57 20.80
N PHE A 274 -19.14 2.63 20.19
CA PHE A 274 -19.28 2.79 18.74
C PHE A 274 -19.78 4.17 18.33
N SER A 275 -19.80 5.12 19.26
CA SER A 275 -20.30 6.47 18.98
C SER A 275 -19.31 7.29 18.15
N ILE A 276 -19.86 8.04 17.21
CA ILE A 276 -19.15 9.08 16.46
C ILE A 276 -19.75 10.42 16.86
N PRO A 277 -18.96 11.45 17.19
CA PRO A 277 -19.48 12.76 17.54
C PRO A 277 -20.45 13.29 16.47
N ALA A 278 -21.62 13.76 16.85
CA ALA A 278 -22.67 14.17 15.92
C ALA A 278 -22.20 15.22 14.91
N LYS A 279 -21.35 16.16 15.34
CA LYS A 279 -20.71 17.16 14.48
C LYS A 279 -19.89 16.55 13.34
N LEU A 280 -19.21 15.42 13.60
CA LEU A 280 -18.39 14.72 12.61
C LEU A 280 -19.21 13.75 11.78
N LEU A 281 -20.22 13.14 12.38
CA LEU A 281 -21.08 12.16 11.69
C LEU A 281 -21.81 12.78 10.49
N SER A 282 -22.23 14.06 10.59
CA SER A 282 -22.93 14.76 9.50
C SER A 282 -22.07 14.99 8.25
N SER A 283 -20.74 15.01 8.40
CA SER A 283 -19.77 15.20 7.32
C SER A 283 -18.95 13.93 7.02
N ALA A 284 -19.28 12.80 7.66
CA ALA A 284 -18.54 11.57 7.47
C ALA A 284 -18.64 11.06 6.01
N ALA A 285 -17.51 10.66 5.45
CA ALA A 285 -17.46 10.05 4.13
C ALA A 285 -18.12 8.67 4.16
N LYS A 286 -18.80 8.32 3.07
CA LYS A 286 -19.24 6.94 2.81
C LYS A 286 -18.08 6.12 2.28
N PRO A 287 -18.10 4.79 2.43
CA PRO A 287 -17.06 3.93 1.87
C PRO A 287 -16.90 4.15 0.36
N ALA A 288 -15.66 4.22 -0.10
CA ALA A 288 -15.34 4.36 -1.52
C ALA A 288 -15.85 3.17 -2.33
N VAL A 289 -16.13 3.42 -3.60
CA VAL A 289 -16.57 2.44 -4.59
C VAL A 289 -15.57 2.37 -5.75
N GLY A 290 -15.54 1.27 -6.49
CA GLY A 290 -14.66 1.07 -7.63
C GLY A 290 -13.28 0.54 -7.26
N MET A 291 -12.30 0.74 -8.14
CA MET A 291 -10.93 0.27 -7.94
C MET A 291 -10.24 1.06 -6.82
N ILE A 292 -9.79 0.37 -5.80
CA ILE A 292 -9.11 0.92 -4.62
C ILE A 292 -7.80 0.18 -4.42
N ASN A 293 -6.75 0.91 -4.08
CA ASN A 293 -5.53 0.28 -3.56
C ASN A 293 -5.71 -0.06 -2.08
N PHE A 294 -6.33 -1.21 -1.80
CA PHE A 294 -6.68 -1.61 -0.44
C PHE A 294 -5.47 -1.81 0.46
N GLN A 295 -4.36 -2.31 -0.07
CA GLN A 295 -3.16 -2.58 0.73
C GLN A 295 -2.40 -1.30 1.10
N TRP A 296 -2.59 -0.20 0.36
CA TRP A 296 -1.90 1.05 0.63
C TRP A 296 -2.17 1.64 2.03
N PRO A 297 -3.43 1.88 2.47
CA PRO A 297 -3.68 2.37 3.82
C PRO A 297 -3.12 1.45 4.90
N ILE A 298 -3.17 0.12 4.69
CA ILE A 298 -2.63 -0.86 5.63
C ILE A 298 -1.12 -0.69 5.78
N ARG A 299 -0.39 -0.59 4.66
CA ARG A 299 1.06 -0.37 4.66
C ARG A 299 1.43 0.97 5.29
N ARG A 300 0.68 2.04 5.00
CA ARG A 300 0.91 3.35 5.63
C ARG A 300 0.61 3.30 7.14
N GLN A 301 -0.34 2.50 7.56
CA GLN A 301 -0.61 2.25 8.97
C GLN A 301 0.57 1.56 9.68
N ILE A 302 1.29 0.68 8.98
CA ILE A 302 2.48 0.00 9.52
C ILE A 302 3.55 1.03 9.93
N ILE A 303 3.77 2.07 9.16
CA ILE A 303 4.76 3.12 9.45
C ILE A 303 4.16 4.37 10.09
N GLY A 304 2.85 4.43 10.32
CA GLY A 304 2.16 5.54 11.01
C GLY A 304 2.29 6.88 10.29
N THR A 305 2.28 6.88 8.96
CA THR A 305 2.36 8.10 8.15
C THR A 305 1.34 8.07 7.03
N LEU A 306 0.77 9.22 6.68
CA LEU A 306 -0.12 9.41 5.52
C LEU A 306 -1.29 8.41 5.45
N ILE A 307 -1.77 7.92 6.59
CA ILE A 307 -2.78 6.84 6.62
C ILE A 307 -4.09 7.32 6.02
N ASP A 308 -4.51 8.51 6.40
CA ASP A 308 -5.79 9.10 6.04
C ASP A 308 -5.61 10.59 5.74
N SER A 309 -4.69 10.87 4.83
CA SER A 309 -4.39 12.22 4.37
C SER A 309 -5.28 12.58 3.19
N ASP A 310 -5.82 13.79 3.19
CA ASP A 310 -6.56 14.34 2.06
C ASP A 310 -5.68 14.50 0.80
N ASN A 311 -4.36 14.57 1.00
CA ASN A 311 -3.34 14.65 -0.05
C ASN A 311 -2.69 13.30 -0.35
N ASN A 312 -3.27 12.20 0.11
CA ASN A 312 -2.75 10.92 -0.30
C ASN A 312 -3.09 10.72 -1.79
N ALA A 313 -2.11 10.35 -2.57
CA ALA A 313 -2.22 10.23 -4.01
C ALA A 313 -2.93 8.93 -4.44
N PHE A 314 -4.10 8.63 -3.86
CA PHE A 314 -4.90 7.47 -4.27
C PHE A 314 -5.75 7.72 -5.50
N ASP A 315 -6.07 8.98 -5.77
CA ASP A 315 -6.82 9.38 -6.95
C ASP A 315 -6.30 10.70 -7.53
N MET A 316 -6.76 11.06 -8.71
CA MET A 316 -6.33 12.26 -9.42
C MET A 316 -6.70 13.55 -8.67
N GLN A 317 -7.78 13.55 -7.91
CA GLN A 317 -8.18 14.73 -7.17
C GLN A 317 -7.24 15.00 -5.99
N ALA A 318 -6.76 13.95 -5.33
CA ALA A 318 -5.81 14.06 -4.22
C ALA A 318 -4.44 14.60 -4.65
N VAL A 319 -4.10 14.55 -5.94
CA VAL A 319 -2.85 15.10 -6.52
C VAL A 319 -3.05 16.40 -7.27
N SER A 320 -4.23 17.03 -7.16
CA SER A 320 -4.55 18.28 -7.87
C SER A 320 -3.64 19.45 -7.48
N ASP A 321 -3.11 19.45 -6.27
CA ASP A 321 -2.27 20.53 -5.73
C ASP A 321 -0.80 20.46 -6.17
N LEU A 322 -0.41 19.42 -6.90
CA LEU A 322 0.95 19.31 -7.43
C LEU A 322 1.28 20.51 -8.30
N ALA A 323 2.49 21.05 -8.15
CA ALA A 323 2.95 22.20 -8.90
C ALA A 323 4.41 22.02 -9.34
N LEU A 324 4.75 22.61 -10.51
CA LEU A 324 6.12 22.77 -10.96
C LEU A 324 6.62 24.14 -10.51
N THR A 325 7.53 24.17 -9.54
CA THR A 325 8.15 25.39 -9.03
C THR A 325 9.47 25.62 -9.75
N PRO A 326 9.62 26.70 -10.55
CA PRO A 326 10.88 26.99 -11.23
C PRO A 326 12.02 27.27 -10.24
N LEU A 327 13.16 26.59 -10.40
CA LEU A 327 14.40 26.85 -9.66
C LEU A 327 15.41 27.63 -10.48
N ALA A 328 15.45 27.38 -11.79
CA ALA A 328 16.27 28.06 -12.78
C ALA A 328 15.61 27.88 -14.18
N PRO A 329 16.08 28.59 -15.23
CA PRO A 329 15.59 28.35 -16.59
C PRO A 329 15.72 26.87 -16.97
N GLY A 330 14.56 26.22 -17.26
CA GLY A 330 14.48 24.81 -17.64
C GLY A 330 14.75 23.82 -16.48
N VAL A 331 14.69 24.24 -15.22
CA VAL A 331 14.80 23.35 -14.06
C VAL A 331 13.66 23.63 -13.10
N ASP A 332 12.80 22.63 -12.90
CA ASP A 332 11.62 22.72 -12.04
C ASP A 332 11.66 21.68 -10.92
N HIS A 333 11.23 22.09 -9.75
CA HIS A 333 10.95 21.20 -8.62
C HIS A 333 9.46 20.91 -8.56
N GLN A 334 9.06 19.67 -8.82
CA GLN A 334 7.70 19.24 -8.57
C GLN A 334 7.53 19.10 -7.06
N SER A 335 6.59 19.83 -6.51
CA SER A 335 6.35 19.95 -5.08
C SER A 335 4.88 19.76 -4.74
N ARG A 336 4.58 19.77 -3.44
CA ARG A 336 3.23 19.59 -2.85
C ARG A 336 2.66 18.17 -2.94
N GLY A 337 3.48 17.18 -3.32
CA GLY A 337 3.16 15.76 -3.25
C GLY A 337 3.61 15.11 -1.95
N SER A 338 3.50 13.79 -1.89
CA SER A 338 4.02 12.97 -0.77
C SER A 338 5.55 13.00 -0.71
N ALA A 339 6.19 13.03 -1.86
CA ALA A 339 7.58 13.33 -2.13
C ALA A 339 7.68 14.08 -3.46
N ASN A 340 8.86 14.55 -3.83
CA ASN A 340 9.06 15.48 -4.93
C ASN A 340 9.91 14.89 -6.05
N SER A 341 9.82 15.49 -7.24
CA SER A 341 10.65 15.19 -8.41
C SER A 341 11.42 16.43 -8.85
N LEU A 342 12.56 16.25 -9.52
CA LEU A 342 13.23 17.33 -10.24
C LEU A 342 13.07 17.10 -11.75
N ILE A 343 12.62 18.12 -12.47
CA ILE A 343 12.44 18.10 -13.92
C ILE A 343 13.51 19.00 -14.55
N VAL A 344 14.25 18.46 -15.52
CA VAL A 344 15.32 19.19 -16.20
C VAL A 344 15.06 19.18 -17.71
N GLU A 345 14.97 20.37 -18.27
CA GLU A 345 14.82 20.61 -19.70
C GLU A 345 16.17 20.54 -20.40
N MET A 346 16.31 19.64 -21.36
CA MET A 346 17.40 19.57 -22.33
C MET A 346 16.94 20.18 -23.67
N LYS A 347 17.83 20.29 -24.63
CA LYS A 347 17.53 20.89 -25.91
C LYS A 347 16.34 20.25 -26.63
N ASP A 348 16.26 18.91 -26.66
CA ASP A 348 15.28 18.13 -27.42
C ASP A 348 14.44 17.14 -26.55
N HIS A 349 14.73 17.06 -25.26
CA HIS A 349 14.05 16.12 -24.35
C HIS A 349 14.07 16.62 -22.91
N LEU A 350 13.48 15.82 -22.02
CA LEU A 350 13.41 16.06 -20.58
C LEU A 350 14.06 14.91 -19.82
N VAL A 351 14.67 15.24 -18.68
CA VAL A 351 15.16 14.31 -17.66
C VAL A 351 14.36 14.55 -16.40
N VAL A 352 13.85 13.48 -15.78
CA VAL A 352 13.09 13.55 -14.54
C VAL A 352 13.80 12.71 -13.49
N PHE A 353 13.97 13.25 -12.28
CA PHE A 353 14.43 12.52 -11.11
C PHE A 353 13.25 12.17 -10.24
N ASP A 354 13.14 10.90 -9.88
CA ASP A 354 12.12 10.24 -9.08
C ASP A 354 10.69 10.29 -9.64
N ALA A 355 9.97 9.26 -9.28
CA ALA A 355 8.56 9.04 -9.59
C ALA A 355 7.82 8.69 -8.27
N PRO A 356 7.50 9.70 -7.44
CA PRO A 356 7.09 9.46 -6.07
C PRO A 356 5.80 8.68 -5.93
N THR A 357 5.78 7.79 -4.97
CA THR A 357 4.66 7.20 -4.24
C THR A 357 3.69 6.38 -5.08
N THR A 358 3.01 6.96 -6.06
CA THR A 358 1.95 6.30 -6.84
C THR A 358 1.99 6.68 -8.30
N ASP A 359 1.41 5.82 -9.14
CA ASP A 359 1.17 6.11 -10.56
C ASP A 359 0.26 7.33 -10.76
N TRP A 360 -0.70 7.59 -9.85
CA TRP A 360 -1.54 8.77 -9.89
C TRP A 360 -0.75 10.07 -9.76
N GLN A 361 0.19 10.13 -8.80
CA GLN A 361 1.07 11.29 -8.65
C GLN A 361 1.94 11.48 -9.90
N SER A 362 2.49 10.41 -10.43
CA SER A 362 3.31 10.46 -11.64
C SER A 362 2.52 10.85 -12.88
N LYS A 363 1.31 10.32 -13.07
CA LYS A 363 0.40 10.73 -14.16
C LYS A 363 0.15 12.24 -14.12
N ARG A 364 -0.16 12.77 -12.92
CA ARG A 364 -0.39 14.21 -12.75
C ARG A 364 0.88 15.03 -13.01
N THR A 365 2.04 14.56 -12.55
CA THR A 365 3.33 15.21 -12.83
C THR A 365 3.63 15.24 -14.33
N ILE A 366 3.39 14.13 -15.04
CA ILE A 366 3.55 14.03 -16.50
C ILE A 366 2.64 15.03 -17.22
N GLU A 367 1.37 15.17 -16.81
CA GLU A 367 0.44 16.17 -17.36
C GLU A 367 0.96 17.61 -17.20
N LEU A 368 1.45 17.95 -16.01
CA LEU A 368 2.05 19.27 -15.73
C LEU A 368 3.29 19.52 -16.60
N ILE A 369 4.15 18.51 -16.75
CA ILE A 369 5.33 18.56 -17.61
C ILE A 369 4.93 18.79 -19.07
N GLN A 370 4.00 18.00 -19.60
CA GLN A 370 3.54 18.10 -20.99
C GLN A 370 2.86 19.43 -21.28
N THR A 371 2.17 20.01 -20.29
CA THR A 371 1.57 21.34 -20.42
C THR A 371 2.62 22.45 -20.49
N LYS A 372 3.71 22.34 -19.73
CA LYS A 372 4.77 23.35 -19.68
C LYS A 372 5.78 23.19 -20.82
N TYR A 373 6.19 21.97 -21.12
CA TYR A 373 7.25 21.63 -22.08
C TYR A 373 6.67 20.96 -23.32
N VAL A 374 5.82 21.69 -24.03
CA VAL A 374 5.06 21.16 -25.17
C VAL A 374 5.99 20.56 -26.24
N GLY A 375 5.70 19.33 -26.63
CA GLY A 375 6.42 18.60 -27.70
C GLY A 375 7.76 17.99 -27.29
N LYS A 376 8.24 18.18 -26.04
CA LYS A 376 9.47 17.54 -25.55
C LYS A 376 9.16 16.21 -24.87
N PRO A 377 9.73 15.09 -25.34
CA PRO A 377 9.54 13.79 -24.70
C PRO A 377 10.33 13.70 -23.38
N ILE A 378 9.78 12.99 -22.40
CA ILE A 378 10.54 12.56 -21.21
C ILE A 378 11.39 11.36 -21.64
N LYS A 379 12.69 11.59 -21.83
CA LYS A 379 13.63 10.56 -22.31
C LYS A 379 14.16 9.69 -21.20
N TYR A 380 14.46 10.28 -20.05
CA TYR A 380 15.00 9.57 -18.90
C TYR A 380 14.18 9.81 -17.64
N LEU A 381 13.92 8.72 -16.91
CA LEU A 381 13.53 8.74 -15.52
C LEU A 381 14.69 8.20 -14.70
N ILE A 382 15.32 9.04 -13.89
CA ILE A 382 16.39 8.68 -12.97
C ILE A 382 15.76 8.40 -11.62
N LEU A 383 15.81 7.16 -11.17
CA LEU A 383 15.32 6.77 -9.85
C LEU A 383 16.48 6.80 -8.85
N THR A 384 16.38 7.68 -7.86
CA THR A 384 17.43 7.82 -6.85
C THR A 384 17.62 6.52 -6.09
N HIS A 385 16.55 5.81 -5.75
CA HIS A 385 16.59 4.47 -5.17
C HIS A 385 15.23 3.75 -5.29
N HIS A 386 15.12 2.56 -4.73
CA HIS A 386 13.97 1.67 -4.95
C HIS A 386 12.80 1.85 -3.97
N HIS A 387 12.92 2.69 -2.96
CA HIS A 387 11.82 2.90 -2.02
C HIS A 387 10.60 3.49 -2.70
N MET A 388 9.42 3.09 -2.22
CA MET A 388 8.16 3.41 -2.90
C MET A 388 7.89 4.92 -2.98
N ASP A 389 8.27 5.68 -1.97
CA ASP A 389 8.09 7.13 -1.94
C ASP A 389 8.96 7.88 -2.98
N HIS A 390 9.90 7.20 -3.64
CA HIS A 390 10.73 7.70 -4.74
C HIS A 390 10.53 6.97 -6.06
N ALA A 391 10.08 5.72 -6.03
CA ALA A 391 9.93 4.89 -7.21
C ALA A 391 8.49 4.44 -7.51
N GLY A 392 7.52 4.68 -6.61
CA GLY A 392 6.17 4.09 -6.70
C GLY A 392 5.40 4.37 -7.99
N GLY A 393 5.71 5.47 -8.68
CA GLY A 393 5.04 5.82 -9.94
C GLY A 393 5.86 5.58 -11.21
N PHE A 394 6.99 4.83 -11.13
CA PHE A 394 7.91 4.63 -12.26
C PHE A 394 7.24 4.02 -13.50
N ARG A 395 6.21 3.19 -13.31
CA ARG A 395 5.47 2.54 -14.40
C ARG A 395 4.78 3.55 -15.32
N ALA A 396 4.28 4.67 -14.78
CA ALA A 396 3.65 5.72 -15.59
C ALA A 396 4.64 6.34 -16.59
N TYR A 397 5.90 6.54 -16.19
CA TYR A 397 6.96 7.01 -17.08
C TYR A 397 7.42 5.95 -18.07
N ALA A 398 7.55 4.70 -17.62
CA ALA A 398 7.88 3.58 -18.51
C ALA A 398 6.81 3.39 -19.61
N ALA A 399 5.53 3.56 -19.27
CA ALA A 399 4.41 3.45 -20.19
C ALA A 399 4.42 4.51 -21.32
N ILE A 400 4.99 5.68 -21.08
CA ILE A 400 5.17 6.72 -22.10
C ILE A 400 6.54 6.65 -22.83
N GLY A 401 7.32 5.58 -22.59
CA GLY A 401 8.55 5.29 -23.31
C GLY A 401 9.83 5.83 -22.67
N ALA A 402 9.79 6.36 -21.44
CA ALA A 402 10.99 6.81 -20.76
C ALA A 402 11.95 5.64 -20.47
N THR A 403 13.24 5.90 -20.63
CA THR A 403 14.31 4.97 -20.22
C THR A 403 14.57 5.15 -18.73
N LEU A 404 14.56 4.04 -17.96
CA LEU A 404 14.89 4.09 -16.54
C LEU A 404 16.41 4.13 -16.34
N VAL A 405 16.88 5.01 -15.46
CA VAL A 405 18.29 5.11 -15.04
C VAL A 405 18.33 4.78 -13.55
N VAL A 406 19.01 3.70 -13.18
CA VAL A 406 18.99 3.16 -11.81
C VAL A 406 20.37 2.71 -11.37
N GLY A 407 20.66 2.75 -10.07
CA GLY A 407 21.87 2.16 -9.52
C GLY A 407 21.97 0.66 -9.82
N SER A 408 23.18 0.16 -10.06
CA SER A 408 23.44 -1.19 -10.55
C SER A 408 22.79 -2.30 -9.73
N SER A 409 22.75 -2.17 -8.40
CA SER A 409 22.11 -3.15 -7.51
C SER A 409 20.59 -3.24 -7.67
N ASN A 410 19.94 -2.24 -8.27
CA ASN A 410 18.48 -2.15 -8.41
C ASN A 410 17.97 -2.62 -9.78
N VAL A 411 18.85 -2.90 -10.74
CA VAL A 411 18.47 -3.30 -12.11
C VAL A 411 17.59 -4.55 -12.14
N ALA A 412 17.98 -5.60 -11.40
CA ALA A 412 17.23 -6.85 -11.35
C ALA A 412 15.82 -6.66 -10.76
N HIS A 413 15.71 -5.82 -9.73
CA HIS A 413 14.45 -5.47 -9.10
C HIS A 413 13.52 -4.79 -10.10
N PHE A 414 13.93 -3.69 -10.73
CA PHE A 414 13.08 -2.97 -11.69
C PHE A 414 12.74 -3.82 -12.93
N LYS A 415 13.65 -4.67 -13.42
CA LYS A 415 13.32 -5.65 -14.47
C LYS A 415 12.21 -6.60 -14.05
N LYS A 416 12.27 -7.13 -12.82
CA LYS A 416 11.20 -7.98 -12.28
C LYS A 416 9.88 -7.23 -12.20
N MET A 417 9.88 -6.01 -11.69
CA MET A 417 8.67 -5.19 -11.53
C MET A 417 8.03 -4.79 -12.87
N LEU A 418 8.84 -4.47 -13.90
CA LEU A 418 8.33 -4.19 -15.26
C LEU A 418 7.68 -5.41 -15.93
N ASN A 419 8.04 -6.63 -15.52
CA ASN A 419 7.45 -7.87 -16.01
C ASN A 419 6.29 -8.38 -15.14
N ALA A 420 6.03 -7.76 -13.99
CA ALA A 420 4.95 -8.17 -13.11
C ALA A 420 3.57 -7.99 -13.80
N PRO A 421 2.60 -8.88 -13.57
CA PRO A 421 1.22 -8.66 -13.97
C PRO A 421 0.68 -7.36 -13.36
N TYR A 422 -0.06 -6.58 -14.13
CA TYR A 422 -0.67 -5.33 -13.67
C TYR A 422 -2.08 -5.21 -14.23
N THR A 423 -2.92 -6.23 -13.94
CA THR A 423 -4.24 -6.41 -14.54
C THR A 423 -5.33 -5.68 -13.77
N LEU A 424 -5.13 -5.49 -12.45
CA LEU A 424 -6.09 -4.80 -11.58
C LEU A 424 -6.05 -3.27 -11.72
N ASN A 425 -4.89 -2.72 -12.06
CA ASN A 425 -4.71 -1.29 -12.35
C ASN A 425 -3.81 -1.14 -13.57
N PRO A 426 -4.34 -1.34 -14.80
CA PRO A 426 -3.56 -1.33 -16.03
C PRO A 426 -2.79 -0.02 -16.24
N ASP A 427 -1.57 -0.14 -16.78
CA ASP A 427 -0.75 1.01 -17.17
C ASP A 427 -1.46 1.89 -18.21
N LEU A 428 -1.07 3.16 -18.32
CA LEU A 428 -1.69 4.18 -19.17
C LEU A 428 -1.93 3.74 -20.62
N GLN A 429 -1.05 2.89 -21.16
CA GLN A 429 -1.12 2.44 -22.56
C GLN A 429 -1.58 0.99 -22.70
N GLY A 430 -1.92 0.31 -21.59
CA GLY A 430 -2.44 -1.06 -21.61
C GLY A 430 -1.49 -2.12 -22.19
N GLY A 431 -0.20 -1.82 -22.30
CA GLY A 431 0.81 -2.67 -22.91
C GLY A 431 1.80 -3.27 -21.90
N SER A 432 2.57 -4.27 -22.36
CA SER A 432 3.66 -4.84 -21.56
C SER A 432 4.84 -3.86 -21.46
N LEU A 433 5.29 -3.59 -20.24
CA LEU A 433 6.46 -2.75 -19.95
C LEU A 433 7.78 -3.53 -20.00
N ALA A 434 7.76 -4.82 -20.31
CA ALA A 434 8.94 -5.69 -20.35
C ALA A 434 10.07 -5.20 -21.29
N ARG A 435 9.72 -4.37 -22.29
CA ARG A 435 10.68 -3.80 -23.25
C ARG A 435 11.27 -2.45 -22.81
N THR A 436 10.89 -1.93 -21.66
CA THR A 436 11.42 -0.68 -21.11
C THR A 436 12.94 -0.77 -20.98
N LYS A 437 13.65 0.20 -21.54
CA LYS A 437 15.11 0.27 -21.44
C LYS A 437 15.52 0.65 -20.02
N ILE A 438 16.57 0.01 -19.52
CA ILE A 438 17.18 0.34 -18.23
C ILE A 438 18.66 0.60 -18.47
N ILE A 439 19.12 1.76 -17.99
CA ILE A 439 20.54 2.12 -17.92
C ILE A 439 21.01 1.86 -16.49
N GLU A 440 22.06 1.04 -16.39
CA GLU A 440 22.74 0.70 -15.14
C GLU A 440 23.78 1.77 -14.80
N VAL A 441 23.71 2.32 -13.59
CA VAL A 441 24.71 3.24 -13.06
C VAL A 441 25.63 2.53 -12.08
N LYS A 442 26.91 2.41 -12.44
CA LYS A 442 27.97 1.80 -11.58
C LYS A 442 28.79 2.83 -10.83
N ASP A 443 28.87 4.05 -11.37
CA ASP A 443 29.57 5.19 -10.79
C ASP A 443 28.78 6.48 -11.09
N VAL A 444 28.67 6.85 -12.38
CA VAL A 444 27.95 8.03 -12.83
C VAL A 444 27.23 7.78 -14.14
N PHE A 445 26.01 8.32 -14.24
CA PHE A 445 25.30 8.55 -15.51
C PHE A 445 25.44 10.02 -15.89
N LYS A 446 25.64 10.31 -17.18
CA LYS A 446 25.68 11.67 -17.72
C LYS A 446 24.88 11.73 -19.01
N ASP A 447 24.12 12.81 -19.16
CA ASP A 447 23.46 13.21 -20.40
C ASP A 447 23.74 14.69 -20.66
N SER A 448 24.18 15.01 -21.88
CA SER A 448 24.58 16.37 -22.24
C SER A 448 24.09 16.72 -23.65
N ASP A 449 23.63 17.97 -23.84
CA ASP A 449 23.24 18.53 -25.11
C ASP A 449 24.22 19.62 -25.62
N GLY A 450 25.37 19.77 -24.97
CA GLY A 450 26.39 20.76 -25.23
C GLY A 450 26.17 22.12 -24.54
N SER A 451 24.95 22.40 -24.04
CA SER A 451 24.64 23.60 -23.25
C SER A 451 24.41 23.29 -21.79
N ARG A 452 23.85 22.11 -21.53
CA ARG A 452 23.54 21.59 -20.20
C ARG A 452 24.04 20.17 -20.05
N GLU A 453 24.55 19.80 -18.87
CA GLU A 453 24.84 18.44 -18.49
C GLU A 453 24.04 18.10 -17.24
N VAL A 454 23.30 16.98 -17.29
CA VAL A 454 22.64 16.35 -16.14
C VAL A 454 23.42 15.11 -15.78
N SER A 455 23.71 14.91 -14.51
CA SER A 455 24.40 13.72 -14.02
C SER A 455 23.69 13.11 -12.82
N ALA A 456 23.82 11.77 -12.69
CA ALA A 456 23.38 11.01 -11.52
C ALA A 456 24.54 10.17 -11.01
N TRP A 457 24.91 10.36 -9.76
CA TRP A 457 26.10 9.80 -9.15
C TRP A 457 25.72 8.74 -8.12
N LEU A 458 26.35 7.57 -8.21
CA LEU A 458 26.22 6.53 -7.21
C LEU A 458 26.92 6.99 -5.92
N LEU A 459 26.26 6.80 -4.78
CA LEU A 459 26.82 7.13 -3.48
C LEU A 459 26.71 5.96 -2.49
N GLU A 460 27.75 5.83 -1.65
CA GLU A 460 27.72 4.91 -0.52
C GLU A 460 26.95 5.53 0.64
N ASN A 461 25.98 4.78 1.17
CA ASN A 461 25.09 5.26 2.22
C ASN A 461 24.53 4.08 3.04
N THR A 462 23.85 4.42 4.15
CA THR A 462 23.21 3.46 5.06
C THR A 462 21.70 3.36 4.85
N HIS A 463 21.14 4.14 3.90
CA HIS A 463 19.69 4.20 3.66
C HIS A 463 19.23 3.17 2.65
N ALA A 464 19.82 3.16 1.43
CA ALA A 464 19.43 2.25 0.36
C ALA A 464 20.62 1.90 -0.54
N LYS A 465 20.82 0.62 -0.83
CA LYS A 465 21.86 0.15 -1.74
C LYS A 465 21.60 0.62 -3.17
N GLY A 466 22.63 1.12 -3.83
CA GLY A 466 22.52 1.61 -5.21
C GLY A 466 21.83 2.96 -5.32
N MET A 467 21.88 3.78 -4.28
CA MET A 467 21.31 5.10 -4.25
C MET A 467 22.08 6.08 -5.13
N LEU A 468 21.36 6.96 -5.82
CA LEU A 468 21.87 8.01 -6.68
C LEU A 468 21.52 9.39 -6.10
N PHE A 469 22.37 10.38 -6.36
CA PHE A 469 21.99 11.79 -6.24
C PHE A 469 22.21 12.49 -7.59
N GLY A 470 21.41 13.52 -7.86
CA GLY A 470 21.41 14.25 -9.13
C GLY A 470 22.20 15.55 -9.08
N TYR A 471 22.70 15.99 -10.25
CA TYR A 471 23.32 17.29 -10.40
C TYR A 471 23.11 17.88 -11.81
N VAL A 472 22.78 19.17 -11.89
CA VAL A 472 22.61 19.94 -13.12
C VAL A 472 23.73 20.99 -13.15
N SER A 473 24.67 20.83 -14.07
CA SER A 473 25.97 21.49 -14.00
C SER A 473 25.95 23.00 -14.26
N ASP A 474 25.21 23.45 -15.27
CA ASP A 474 25.14 24.87 -15.70
C ASP A 474 24.50 25.79 -14.66
N VAL A 475 23.56 25.26 -13.88
CA VAL A 475 22.85 25.97 -12.81
C VAL A 475 23.30 25.59 -11.41
N GLN A 476 24.21 24.61 -11.28
CA GLN A 476 24.78 24.11 -10.03
C GLN A 476 23.70 23.66 -9.01
N ILE A 477 22.62 23.01 -9.50
CA ILE A 477 21.53 22.50 -8.68
C ILE A 477 21.72 20.99 -8.49
N GLY A 478 21.74 20.55 -7.22
CA GLY A 478 21.70 19.13 -6.84
C GLY A 478 20.29 18.66 -6.55
N PHE A 479 20.08 17.32 -6.64
CA PHE A 479 18.87 16.65 -6.20
C PHE A 479 19.23 15.52 -5.22
N VAL A 480 18.60 15.50 -4.06
CA VAL A 480 18.87 14.52 -3.00
C VAL A 480 17.58 14.05 -2.35
N THR A 481 17.57 12.77 -1.93
CA THR A 481 16.47 12.16 -1.17
C THR A 481 17.01 11.53 0.11
N ASP A 482 16.21 11.44 1.16
CA ASP A 482 16.41 10.71 2.42
C ASP A 482 17.71 10.90 3.20
N LEU A 483 18.78 11.37 2.55
CA LEU A 483 20.03 11.71 3.24
C LEU A 483 19.99 13.12 3.84
N TRP A 484 19.21 13.98 3.23
CA TRP A 484 18.91 15.34 3.64
C TRP A 484 17.57 15.78 3.06
N ALA A 485 16.73 16.44 3.87
CA ALA A 485 15.50 17.08 3.42
C ALA A 485 15.69 18.61 3.43
N PRO A 486 16.16 19.22 2.31
CA PRO A 486 16.44 20.64 2.22
C PRO A 486 15.23 21.49 2.63
N GLY A 487 15.44 22.56 3.37
CA GLY A 487 14.39 23.46 3.86
C GLY A 487 13.51 22.92 4.99
N ARG A 488 13.57 21.61 5.26
CA ARG A 488 12.88 20.96 6.39
C ARG A 488 13.83 20.62 7.53
N ASP A 489 14.95 19.99 7.21
CA ASP A 489 15.93 19.59 8.22
C ASP A 489 16.74 20.81 8.67
N GLN A 490 16.68 21.10 9.97
CA GLN A 490 17.50 22.15 10.55
C GLN A 490 18.86 21.58 10.97
N ILE A 491 19.91 22.00 10.27
CA ILE A 491 21.29 21.63 10.61
C ILE A 491 21.78 22.61 11.66
N LYS A 492 22.04 22.09 12.86
CA LYS A 492 22.56 22.87 14.01
C LYS A 492 23.98 22.41 14.37
N GLY A 493 24.96 22.97 13.68
CA GLY A 493 26.36 22.69 13.93
C GLY A 493 26.85 21.43 13.22
N LYS A 494 26.67 20.24 13.80
CA LYS A 494 27.23 18.99 13.27
C LYS A 494 26.25 18.25 12.36
N LEU A 495 26.76 17.69 11.23
CA LEU A 495 26.00 16.81 10.35
C LEU A 495 25.67 15.47 11.02
N ASN A 496 24.50 14.93 10.73
CA ASN A 496 24.20 13.54 11.03
C ASN A 496 24.90 12.59 10.04
N ALA A 497 24.78 11.28 10.25
CA ALA A 497 25.47 10.27 9.44
C ALA A 497 25.10 10.34 7.95
N THR A 498 23.81 10.49 7.61
CA THR A 498 23.34 10.53 6.22
C THR A 498 23.74 11.82 5.52
N GLN A 499 23.66 12.96 6.18
CA GLN A 499 24.14 14.25 5.67
C GLN A 499 25.65 14.23 5.41
N SER A 500 26.44 13.61 6.32
CA SER A 500 27.88 13.42 6.12
C SER A 500 28.21 12.51 4.92
N GLN A 501 27.39 11.50 4.64
CA GLN A 501 27.53 10.63 3.48
C GLN A 501 27.28 11.41 2.18
N LEU A 502 26.27 12.27 2.14
CA LEU A 502 26.02 13.17 0.99
C LEU A 502 27.20 14.13 0.77
N ALA A 503 27.69 14.79 1.84
CA ALA A 503 28.81 15.72 1.73
C ALA A 503 30.06 15.06 1.12
N LYS A 504 30.43 13.87 1.62
CA LYS A 504 31.55 13.08 1.09
C LYS A 504 31.36 12.68 -0.37
N ALA A 505 30.12 12.33 -0.76
CA ALA A 505 29.82 11.96 -2.14
C ALA A 505 29.95 13.16 -3.10
N VAL A 506 29.48 14.32 -2.71
CA VAL A 506 29.62 15.58 -3.47
C VAL A 506 31.09 15.96 -3.62
N GLU A 507 31.87 15.88 -2.54
CA GLU A 507 33.32 16.15 -2.55
C GLU A 507 34.06 15.16 -3.46
N LYS A 508 33.82 13.86 -3.30
CA LYS A 508 34.42 12.81 -4.13
C LYS A 508 34.13 13.01 -5.63
N ALA A 509 32.92 13.45 -5.97
CA ALA A 509 32.52 13.75 -7.33
C ALA A 509 33.11 15.07 -7.88
N GLY A 510 33.77 15.88 -7.05
CA GLY A 510 34.32 17.17 -7.42
C GLY A 510 33.26 18.22 -7.79
N LEU A 511 32.02 18.05 -7.32
CA LEU A 511 30.90 18.92 -7.63
C LEU A 511 30.85 20.14 -6.72
N LYS A 512 30.24 21.22 -7.23
CA LYS A 512 30.08 22.50 -6.51
C LYS A 512 28.63 22.97 -6.57
N PRO A 513 27.69 22.25 -5.91
CA PRO A 513 26.31 22.71 -5.91
C PRO A 513 26.15 24.00 -5.13
N LEU A 514 25.32 24.90 -5.64
CA LEU A 514 24.87 26.09 -4.91
C LEU A 514 23.63 25.78 -4.08
N LEU A 515 22.74 24.96 -4.66
CA LEU A 515 21.43 24.64 -4.12
C LEU A 515 21.18 23.13 -4.24
N PHE A 516 20.46 22.56 -3.27
CA PHE A 516 19.83 21.26 -3.42
C PHE A 516 18.31 21.39 -3.41
N ALA A 517 17.67 20.71 -4.35
CA ALA A 517 16.25 20.37 -4.30
C ALA A 517 16.08 19.00 -3.64
N GLY A 518 15.09 18.87 -2.77
CA GLY A 518 14.86 17.65 -2.00
C GLY A 518 13.76 16.79 -2.60
N GLY A 519 13.98 15.48 -2.69
CA GLY A 519 12.88 14.53 -2.85
C GLY A 519 11.94 14.57 -1.64
N HIS A 520 12.48 14.87 -0.46
CA HIS A 520 11.75 15.33 0.71
C HIS A 520 12.13 16.77 1.06
N GLY A 521 11.17 17.51 1.66
CA GLY A 521 11.39 18.92 1.98
C GLY A 521 11.19 19.82 0.77
N GLN A 522 12.02 20.84 0.63
CA GLN A 522 11.94 21.84 -0.43
C GLN A 522 13.31 22.07 -1.10
N THR A 523 13.85 23.28 -0.99
CA THR A 523 15.19 23.64 -1.43
C THR A 523 15.97 24.30 -0.34
N ALA A 524 17.30 24.12 -0.34
CA ALA A 524 18.19 24.87 0.54
C ALA A 524 19.58 25.03 -0.07
N PRO A 525 20.34 26.10 0.30
CA PRO A 525 21.72 26.27 -0.10
C PRO A 525 22.59 25.10 0.39
N TYR A 526 23.49 24.62 -0.46
CA TYR A 526 24.42 23.56 -0.07
C TYR A 526 25.39 23.97 1.02
N SER A 527 25.60 25.28 1.23
CA SER A 527 26.41 25.81 2.33
C SER A 527 25.95 25.29 3.71
N GLN A 528 24.65 24.98 3.88
CA GLN A 528 24.16 24.34 5.12
C GLN A 528 24.84 23.00 5.43
N ILE A 529 25.23 22.26 4.40
CA ILE A 529 25.97 20.99 4.53
C ILE A 529 27.49 21.25 4.57
N SER A 530 28.00 22.03 3.61
CA SER A 530 29.46 22.20 3.45
C SER A 530 30.13 23.00 4.58
N GLU A 531 29.40 23.90 5.22
CA GLU A 531 29.91 24.72 6.34
C GLU A 531 29.73 24.05 7.72
N ALA A 532 28.90 22.99 7.78
CA ALA A 532 28.61 22.25 9.02
C ALA A 532 29.49 21.00 9.23
N GLN A 533 30.47 20.78 8.39
CA GLN A 533 31.40 19.64 8.45
C GLN A 533 32.38 19.71 9.61
#